data_47f1c496a62239ed61bb8cd7610d3b1e
#
_entry.id   47f1c496a62239ed61bb8cd7610d3b1e
#
_cell.length_a   1.000
_cell.length_b   1.000
_cell.length_c   1.000
_cell.angle_alpha   90.00
_cell.angle_beta   90.00
_cell.angle_gamma   90.00
#
_symmetry.space_group_name_H-M   'P 1'
#
loop_
_entity.id
_entity.type
_entity.pdbx_description
1 polymer ?
#
loop_
_entity_poly.entity_id
_entity_poly.type
_entity_poly.pdbx_seq_one_letter_code
_entity_poly.pdbx_strand_id
1 'polypeptide(L)'
;MKQFPLIVAAAILAAPLAAVAQNAPQAAVIAASAPGKVSVSETVQLQGKIKSIDKKSRSAVIVGANGQEVTATLGDDAKTFSKVRVGDLVTLTYVQAVALELRKVANNGIRERVETQANATSKPGENPAAGMAKSVRVVGNVIAVNQKAQTVTVRGVKRTLELVVNDPAQLKEIKVGDQIEGLFVEAVALEVTPAAPAKKK
;
A
#
# COMPACT_ATOMS: atom_id res chain seq x y z
N MET A 1 37.50 -8.94 14.67
CA MET A 1 36.29 -8.37 15.29
C MET A 1 36.42 -6.86 15.28
N LYS A 2 35.82 -6.17 14.36
CA LYS A 2 35.64 -4.70 14.40
C LYS A 2 34.24 -4.41 13.90
N GLN A 3 33.36 -4.09 14.82
CA GLN A 3 32.02 -3.62 14.57
C GLN A 3 32.11 -2.16 14.15
N PHE A 4 31.55 -1.80 13.01
CA PHE A 4 31.28 -0.42 12.63
C PHE A 4 29.80 -0.14 12.85
N PRO A 5 29.45 0.77 13.75
CA PRO A 5 28.07 1.25 13.83
C PRO A 5 27.85 2.27 12.72
N LEU A 6 26.88 2.02 11.87
CA LEU A 6 26.39 2.99 10.87
C LEU A 6 25.48 3.98 11.62
N ILE A 7 26.02 5.13 11.97
CA ILE A 7 25.25 6.26 12.52
C ILE A 7 24.67 7.01 11.32
N VAL A 8 23.37 6.87 11.10
CA VAL A 8 22.63 7.78 10.21
C VAL A 8 22.22 8.99 11.04
N ALA A 9 23.00 10.06 10.94
CA ALA A 9 22.65 11.36 11.49
C ALA A 9 21.62 12.04 10.59
N ALA A 10 20.36 12.05 11.00
CA ALA A 10 19.35 12.90 10.41
C ALA A 10 19.51 14.32 10.96
N ALA A 11 20.10 15.21 10.17
CA ALA A 11 20.12 16.63 10.47
C ALA A 11 18.75 17.23 10.13
N ILE A 12 17.96 17.53 11.14
CA ILE A 12 16.71 18.30 11.01
C ILE A 12 17.10 19.78 10.98
N LEU A 13 17.12 20.38 9.80
CA LEU A 13 17.16 21.82 9.63
C LEU A 13 15.73 22.37 9.76
N ALA A 14 15.42 22.91 10.92
CA ALA A 14 14.21 23.67 11.13
C ALA A 14 14.34 25.07 10.50
N ALA A 15 13.74 25.27 9.33
CA ALA A 15 13.45 26.58 8.77
C ALA A 15 11.93 26.82 8.87
N PRO A 16 11.46 28.00 9.34
CA PRO A 16 10.05 28.32 9.30
C PRO A 16 9.68 28.72 7.87
N LEU A 17 9.21 27.77 7.09
CA LEU A 17 8.60 28.04 5.79
C LEU A 17 7.12 28.30 6.01
N ALA A 18 6.69 29.52 5.62
CA ALA A 18 5.29 29.86 5.45
C ALA A 18 4.58 28.75 4.68
N ALA A 19 3.57 28.16 5.29
CA ALA A 19 2.78 27.09 4.71
C ALA A 19 1.97 27.60 3.52
N VAL A 20 2.55 27.53 2.34
CA VAL A 20 1.78 27.41 1.10
C VAL A 20 1.41 25.92 1.07
N ALA A 21 0.15 25.61 1.30
CA ALA A 21 -0.35 24.24 1.25
C ALA A 21 -0.18 23.69 -0.16
N GLN A 22 0.93 23.04 -0.40
CA GLN A 22 1.15 22.28 -1.63
C GLN A 22 0.44 20.94 -1.47
N ASN A 23 -0.76 20.84 -2.00
CA ASN A 23 -1.53 19.59 -2.12
C ASN A 23 -0.97 18.70 -3.25
N ALA A 24 0.33 18.62 -3.41
CA ALA A 24 0.94 17.68 -4.33
C ALA A 24 0.75 16.24 -3.82
N PRO A 25 0.57 15.26 -4.72
CA PRO A 25 0.58 13.86 -4.34
C PRO A 25 1.85 13.52 -3.55
N GLN A 26 1.69 12.94 -2.38
CA GLN A 26 2.82 12.44 -1.60
C GLN A 26 2.96 10.96 -1.89
N ALA A 27 4.10 10.56 -2.41
CA ALA A 27 4.44 9.17 -2.64
C ALA A 27 5.63 8.77 -1.77
N ALA A 28 5.52 7.62 -1.13
CA ALA A 28 6.60 7.01 -0.36
C ALA A 28 6.80 5.57 -0.81
N VAL A 29 8.05 5.20 -1.08
CA VAL A 29 8.42 3.83 -1.39
C VAL A 29 9.31 3.32 -0.28
N ILE A 30 8.95 2.18 0.30
CA ILE A 30 9.72 1.50 1.33
C ILE A 30 10.12 0.15 0.78
N ALA A 31 11.41 -0.14 0.79
CA ALA A 31 11.94 -1.45 0.47
C ALA A 31 12.69 -2.02 1.67
N ALA A 32 12.47 -3.29 1.97
CA ALA A 32 13.17 -4.00 3.02
C ALA A 32 13.60 -5.38 2.52
N SER A 33 14.78 -5.81 2.92
CA SER A 33 15.28 -7.16 2.65
C SER A 33 15.93 -7.77 3.88
N ALA A 34 15.77 -9.08 4.02
CA ALA A 34 16.43 -9.93 5.00
C ALA A 34 16.72 -11.27 4.34
N PRO A 35 17.57 -12.13 4.91
CA PRO A 35 17.84 -13.43 4.33
C PRO A 35 16.56 -14.20 4.02
N GLY A 36 16.35 -14.55 2.75
CA GLY A 36 15.14 -15.24 2.28
C GLY A 36 13.86 -14.41 2.22
N LYS A 37 13.90 -13.09 2.48
CA LYS A 37 12.72 -12.21 2.48
C LYS A 37 13.00 -10.90 1.76
N VAL A 38 12.08 -10.48 0.92
CA VAL A 38 12.09 -9.16 0.25
C VAL A 38 10.69 -8.58 0.31
N SER A 39 10.59 -7.30 0.63
CA SER A 39 9.33 -6.57 0.54
C SER A 39 9.52 -5.19 -0.06
N VAL A 40 8.55 -4.77 -0.85
CA VAL A 40 8.46 -3.41 -1.40
C VAL A 40 7.04 -2.93 -1.16
N SER A 41 6.91 -1.72 -0.63
CA SER A 41 5.63 -1.05 -0.43
C SER A 41 5.68 0.34 -1.02
N GLU A 42 4.68 0.71 -1.77
CA GLU A 42 4.45 2.05 -2.28
C GLU A 42 3.16 2.60 -1.66
N THR A 43 3.22 3.83 -1.18
CA THR A 43 2.07 4.55 -0.65
C THR A 43 1.94 5.87 -1.37
N VAL A 44 0.75 6.15 -1.90
CA VAL A 44 0.41 7.42 -2.54
C VAL A 44 -0.73 8.07 -1.77
N GLN A 45 -0.57 9.33 -1.39
CA GLN A 45 -1.61 10.13 -0.77
C GLN A 45 -2.01 11.28 -1.66
N LEU A 46 -3.33 11.44 -1.82
CA LEU A 46 -3.96 12.54 -2.53
C LEU A 46 -4.89 13.27 -1.58
N GLN A 47 -4.89 14.60 -1.64
CA GLN A 47 -5.79 15.42 -0.85
C GLN A 47 -6.70 16.26 -1.75
N GLY A 48 -7.94 16.42 -1.33
CA GLY A 48 -8.93 17.23 -2.01
C GLY A 48 -9.96 17.79 -1.03
N LYS A 49 -10.85 18.65 -1.53
CA LYS A 49 -11.97 19.21 -0.76
C LYS A 49 -13.28 18.74 -1.36
N ILE A 50 -14.26 18.52 -0.49
CA ILE A 50 -15.61 18.19 -0.90
C ILE A 50 -16.26 19.41 -1.53
N LYS A 51 -16.61 19.31 -2.81
CA LYS A 51 -17.33 20.33 -3.58
C LYS A 51 -18.84 20.20 -3.46
N SER A 52 -19.35 18.97 -3.53
CA SER A 52 -20.78 18.69 -3.43
C SER A 52 -21.03 17.31 -2.86
N ILE A 53 -22.23 17.11 -2.31
CA ILE A 53 -22.65 15.84 -1.70
C ILE A 53 -24.05 15.52 -2.20
N ASP A 54 -24.24 14.30 -2.68
CA ASP A 54 -25.55 13.69 -2.90
C ASP A 54 -25.81 12.63 -1.82
N LYS A 55 -26.72 12.94 -0.92
CA LYS A 55 -27.09 12.03 0.19
C LYS A 55 -27.92 10.83 -0.28
N LYS A 56 -28.62 10.96 -1.42
CA LYS A 56 -29.45 9.85 -1.94
C LYS A 56 -28.59 8.76 -2.56
N SER A 57 -27.65 9.15 -3.40
CA SER A 57 -26.69 8.23 -4.01
C SER A 57 -25.46 7.95 -3.13
N ARG A 58 -25.38 8.57 -1.94
CA ARG A 58 -24.23 8.47 -1.01
C ARG A 58 -22.91 8.80 -1.69
N SER A 59 -22.93 9.78 -2.58
CA SER A 59 -21.76 10.20 -3.32
C SER A 59 -21.32 11.62 -2.96
N ALA A 60 -20.04 11.88 -3.12
CA ALA A 60 -19.44 13.20 -2.98
C ALA A 60 -18.51 13.50 -4.14
N VAL A 61 -18.55 14.73 -4.64
CA VAL A 61 -17.58 15.24 -5.60
C VAL A 61 -16.44 15.88 -4.83
N ILE A 62 -15.24 15.40 -5.07
CA ILE A 62 -13.99 15.84 -4.45
C ILE A 62 -13.17 16.58 -5.50
N VAL A 63 -12.69 17.77 -5.16
CA VAL A 63 -11.78 18.55 -6.01
C VAL A 63 -10.38 18.46 -5.45
N GLY A 64 -9.46 17.95 -6.25
CA GLY A 64 -8.04 17.91 -5.93
C GLY A 64 -7.35 19.27 -6.13
N ALA A 65 -6.07 19.33 -5.75
CA ALA A 65 -5.26 20.56 -5.81
C ALA A 65 -5.13 21.16 -7.22
N ASN A 66 -5.14 20.32 -8.23
CA ASN A 66 -5.05 20.69 -9.64
C ASN A 66 -6.43 20.99 -10.30
N GLY A 67 -7.49 21.06 -9.49
CA GLY A 67 -8.85 21.30 -9.97
C GLY A 67 -9.55 20.09 -10.57
N GLN A 68 -8.91 18.92 -10.59
CA GLN A 68 -9.56 17.69 -11.05
C GLN A 68 -10.66 17.26 -10.09
N GLU A 69 -11.79 16.83 -10.66
CA GLU A 69 -12.95 16.38 -9.90
C GLU A 69 -13.04 14.85 -9.95
N VAL A 70 -13.22 14.25 -8.77
CA VAL A 70 -13.44 12.81 -8.62
C VAL A 70 -14.72 12.59 -7.84
N THR A 71 -15.59 11.73 -8.33
CA THR A 71 -16.79 11.31 -7.62
C THR A 71 -16.48 10.03 -6.83
N ALA A 72 -16.62 10.10 -5.51
CA ALA A 72 -16.54 8.95 -4.62
C ALA A 72 -17.93 8.54 -4.15
N THR A 73 -18.26 7.25 -4.26
CA THR A 73 -19.51 6.67 -3.74
C THR A 73 -19.15 5.72 -2.60
N LEU A 74 -19.84 5.88 -1.46
CA LEU A 74 -19.64 5.08 -0.27
C LEU A 74 -20.73 4.01 -0.16
N GLY A 75 -20.35 2.80 0.26
CA GLY A 75 -21.27 1.71 0.53
C GLY A 75 -22.22 1.99 1.71
N ASP A 76 -23.24 1.15 1.85
CA ASP A 76 -24.28 1.32 2.87
C ASP A 76 -23.77 1.17 4.31
N ASP A 77 -22.66 0.49 4.50
CA ASP A 77 -21.96 0.27 5.77
C ASP A 77 -21.19 1.51 6.27
N ALA A 78 -20.97 2.53 5.43
CA ALA A 78 -20.35 3.80 5.85
C ALA A 78 -21.32 4.68 6.65
N LYS A 79 -21.60 4.31 7.90
CA LYS A 79 -22.59 4.97 8.79
C LYS A 79 -22.26 6.44 9.10
N THR A 80 -20.98 6.82 8.97
CA THR A 80 -20.49 8.17 9.26
C THR A 80 -20.63 9.15 8.11
N PHE A 81 -21.13 8.72 6.94
CA PHE A 81 -21.33 9.60 5.77
C PHE A 81 -22.23 10.80 6.06
N SER A 82 -23.19 10.66 6.97
CA SER A 82 -24.10 11.77 7.37
C SER A 82 -23.35 12.97 7.98
N LYS A 83 -22.15 12.77 8.51
CA LYS A 83 -21.30 13.83 9.09
C LYS A 83 -20.51 14.61 8.06
N VAL A 84 -20.36 14.09 6.83
CA VAL A 84 -19.60 14.70 5.73
C VAL A 84 -20.28 15.98 5.27
N ARG A 85 -19.49 17.06 5.08
CA ARG A 85 -19.96 18.39 4.68
C ARG A 85 -19.16 18.93 3.51
N VAL A 86 -19.77 19.80 2.74
CA VAL A 86 -19.09 20.58 1.71
C VAL A 86 -18.00 21.44 2.38
N GLY A 87 -16.80 21.42 1.79
CA GLY A 87 -15.62 22.09 2.31
C GLY A 87 -14.71 21.22 3.18
N ASP A 88 -15.16 20.05 3.63
CA ASP A 88 -14.32 19.09 4.36
C ASP A 88 -13.13 18.65 3.51
N LEU A 89 -12.01 18.37 4.18
CA LEU A 89 -10.81 17.83 3.57
C LEU A 89 -10.94 16.31 3.45
N VAL A 90 -10.63 15.78 2.28
CA VAL A 90 -10.58 14.35 2.02
C VAL A 90 -9.14 13.96 1.75
N THR A 91 -8.66 12.95 2.45
CA THR A 91 -7.38 12.27 2.17
C THR A 91 -7.67 10.89 1.60
N LEU A 92 -7.22 10.65 0.37
CA LEU A 92 -7.21 9.35 -0.25
C LEU A 92 -5.81 8.76 -0.10
N THR A 93 -5.71 7.60 0.49
CA THR A 93 -4.46 6.83 0.61
C THR A 93 -4.57 5.56 -0.22
N TYR A 94 -3.65 5.38 -1.14
CA TYR A 94 -3.47 4.15 -1.91
C TYR A 94 -2.17 3.48 -1.48
N VAL A 95 -2.25 2.20 -1.17
CA VAL A 95 -1.10 1.38 -0.78
C VAL A 95 -1.01 0.18 -1.70
N GLN A 96 0.16 -0.07 -2.24
CA GLN A 96 0.50 -1.28 -2.96
C GLN A 96 1.75 -1.90 -2.33
N ALA A 97 1.69 -3.18 -1.99
CA ALA A 97 2.81 -3.87 -1.38
C ALA A 97 2.99 -5.26 -1.97
N VAL A 98 4.25 -5.65 -2.15
CA VAL A 98 4.65 -7.00 -2.53
C VAL A 98 5.66 -7.49 -1.51
N ALA A 99 5.41 -8.66 -0.95
CA ALA A 99 6.36 -9.37 -0.10
C ALA A 99 6.62 -10.76 -0.67
N LEU A 100 7.88 -11.15 -0.73
CA LEU A 100 8.32 -12.49 -1.16
C LEU A 100 9.10 -13.12 -0.01
N GLU A 101 8.77 -14.36 0.33
CA GLU A 101 9.45 -15.14 1.35
C GLU A 101 9.84 -16.51 0.77
N LEU A 102 11.14 -16.84 0.91
CA LEU A 102 11.64 -18.18 0.60
C LEU A 102 11.24 -19.14 1.71
N ARG A 103 10.42 -20.12 1.37
CA ARG A 103 10.05 -21.20 2.27
C ARG A 103 10.95 -22.42 2.03
N LYS A 104 11.75 -22.74 3.03
CA LYS A 104 12.53 -23.98 3.11
C LYS A 104 11.68 -25.10 3.70
N VAL A 105 10.52 -25.36 3.13
CA VAL A 105 9.69 -26.50 3.52
C VAL A 105 9.92 -27.68 2.57
N ALA A 106 9.77 -28.90 3.10
CA ALA A 106 9.76 -30.08 2.25
C ALA A 106 8.76 -29.85 1.11
N ASN A 107 9.25 -29.81 -0.10
CA ASN A 107 8.42 -29.55 -1.27
C ASN A 107 7.38 -30.69 -1.41
N ASN A 108 6.17 -30.43 -0.94
CA ASN A 108 5.04 -31.34 -1.13
C ASN A 108 4.36 -31.16 -2.50
N GLY A 109 4.93 -30.29 -3.36
CA GLY A 109 4.40 -29.97 -4.69
C GLY A 109 3.13 -29.11 -4.68
N ILE A 110 2.57 -28.79 -3.52
CA ILE A 110 1.33 -28.02 -3.42
C ILE A 110 1.63 -26.56 -3.75
N ARG A 111 0.91 -26.05 -4.74
CA ARG A 111 0.89 -24.64 -5.12
C ARG A 111 -0.46 -24.08 -4.71
N GLU A 112 -0.44 -22.92 -4.13
CA GLU A 112 -1.64 -22.30 -3.57
C GLU A 112 -1.80 -20.86 -4.08
N ARG A 113 -3.05 -20.44 -4.21
CA ARG A 113 -3.43 -19.06 -4.46
C ARG A 113 -4.67 -18.74 -3.64
N VAL A 114 -4.53 -17.85 -2.69
CA VAL A 114 -5.62 -17.38 -1.84
C VAL A 114 -5.82 -15.90 -2.09
N GLU A 115 -7.03 -15.52 -2.41
CA GLU A 115 -7.44 -14.11 -2.53
C GLU A 115 -8.36 -13.77 -1.37
N THR A 116 -8.06 -12.67 -0.69
CA THR A 116 -8.86 -12.17 0.42
C THR A 116 -9.19 -10.70 0.17
N GLN A 117 -10.44 -10.33 0.44
CA GLN A 117 -10.88 -8.95 0.38
C GLN A 117 -11.44 -8.57 1.75
N ALA A 118 -11.11 -7.38 2.21
CA ALA A 118 -11.60 -6.82 3.47
C ALA A 118 -12.04 -5.37 3.23
N ASN A 119 -13.16 -5.01 3.83
CA ASN A 119 -13.65 -3.65 3.87
C ASN A 119 -13.59 -3.16 5.33
N ALA A 120 -13.32 -1.87 5.50
CA ALA A 120 -13.29 -1.21 6.78
C ALA A 120 -14.03 0.11 6.70
N THR A 121 -14.74 0.46 7.76
CA THR A 121 -15.41 1.74 7.93
C THR A 121 -15.12 2.28 9.32
N SER A 122 -15.14 3.60 9.48
CA SER A 122 -14.98 4.24 10.78
C SER A 122 -16.11 3.87 11.73
N LYS A 123 -15.79 3.82 13.02
CA LYS A 123 -16.78 3.58 14.08
C LYS A 123 -17.65 4.81 14.33
N PRO A 124 -18.84 4.63 14.92
CA PRO A 124 -19.64 5.75 15.39
C PRO A 124 -18.82 6.64 16.36
N GLY A 125 -18.79 7.94 16.12
CA GLY A 125 -18.01 8.90 16.91
C GLY A 125 -16.71 9.36 16.25
N GLU A 126 -16.11 8.54 15.41
CA GLU A 126 -14.89 8.88 14.66
C GLU A 126 -15.18 9.76 13.43
N ASN A 127 -14.11 10.28 12.82
CA ASN A 127 -14.21 10.95 11.53
C ASN A 127 -14.66 9.95 10.46
N PRO A 128 -15.42 10.41 9.45
CA PRO A 128 -15.86 9.54 8.38
C PRO A 128 -14.66 8.96 7.63
N ALA A 129 -14.56 7.64 7.59
CA ALA A 129 -13.55 6.92 6.85
C ALA A 129 -14.10 5.62 6.27
N ALA A 130 -13.60 5.25 5.11
CA ALA A 130 -13.88 3.96 4.48
C ALA A 130 -12.62 3.45 3.78
N GLY A 131 -12.45 2.15 3.77
CA GLY A 131 -11.31 1.52 3.12
C GLY A 131 -11.65 0.14 2.57
N MET A 132 -10.88 -0.26 1.58
CA MET A 132 -10.92 -1.58 0.99
C MET A 132 -9.49 -2.08 0.84
N ALA A 133 -9.27 -3.33 1.19
CA ALA A 133 -8.00 -4.00 0.96
C ALA A 133 -8.23 -5.34 0.25
N LYS A 134 -7.38 -5.63 -0.70
CA LYS A 134 -7.30 -6.91 -1.39
C LYS A 134 -5.92 -7.49 -1.17
N SER A 135 -5.84 -8.75 -0.77
CA SER A 135 -4.59 -9.48 -0.70
C SER A 135 -4.64 -10.74 -1.54
N VAL A 136 -3.50 -11.06 -2.15
CA VAL A 136 -3.32 -12.27 -2.92
C VAL A 136 -2.06 -12.96 -2.41
N ARG A 137 -2.24 -14.09 -1.74
CA ARG A 137 -1.15 -14.96 -1.32
C ARG A 137 -0.96 -16.07 -2.37
N VAL A 138 0.25 -16.25 -2.81
CA VAL A 138 0.61 -17.30 -3.78
C VAL A 138 1.78 -18.10 -3.25
N VAL A 139 1.66 -19.43 -3.31
CA VAL A 139 2.78 -20.34 -3.10
C VAL A 139 3.14 -20.99 -4.43
N GLY A 140 4.41 -20.85 -4.81
CA GLY A 140 4.95 -21.41 -6.05
C GLY A 140 6.22 -22.23 -5.83
N ASN A 141 6.50 -23.16 -6.74
CA ASN A 141 7.68 -24.00 -6.71
C ASN A 141 8.78 -23.41 -7.58
N VAL A 142 10.00 -23.37 -7.07
CA VAL A 142 11.21 -23.03 -7.83
C VAL A 142 11.51 -24.16 -8.79
N ILE A 143 11.51 -23.86 -10.08
CA ILE A 143 11.78 -24.85 -11.16
C ILE A 143 13.09 -24.62 -11.88
N ALA A 144 13.67 -23.40 -11.76
CA ALA A 144 15.02 -23.09 -12.27
C ALA A 144 15.65 -21.95 -11.46
N VAL A 145 16.98 -21.96 -11.37
CA VAL A 145 17.78 -20.88 -10.77
C VAL A 145 18.93 -20.58 -11.74
N ASN A 146 19.03 -19.33 -12.16
CA ASN A 146 20.09 -18.85 -13.04
C ASN A 146 21.01 -17.88 -12.27
N GLN A 147 22.14 -18.37 -11.80
CA GLN A 147 23.10 -17.58 -11.03
C GLN A 147 23.73 -16.43 -11.85
N LYS A 148 23.90 -16.61 -13.18
CA LYS A 148 24.52 -15.60 -14.06
C LYS A 148 23.55 -14.45 -14.35
N ALA A 149 22.30 -14.78 -14.63
CA ALA A 149 21.24 -13.80 -14.89
C ALA A 149 20.61 -13.25 -13.61
N GLN A 150 20.97 -13.79 -12.44
CA GLN A 150 20.36 -13.46 -11.15
C GLN A 150 18.84 -13.64 -11.15
N THR A 151 18.35 -14.71 -11.78
CA THR A 151 16.92 -14.98 -11.86
C THR A 151 16.52 -16.32 -11.28
N VAL A 152 15.28 -16.40 -10.79
CA VAL A 152 14.64 -17.60 -10.29
C VAL A 152 13.31 -17.78 -11.03
N THR A 153 13.11 -18.95 -11.62
CA THR A 153 11.85 -19.29 -12.27
C THR A 153 10.94 -20.01 -11.29
N VAL A 154 9.76 -19.43 -11.02
CA VAL A 154 8.78 -19.95 -10.07
C VAL A 154 7.51 -20.34 -10.80
N ARG A 155 7.08 -21.58 -10.62
CA ARG A 155 5.81 -22.10 -11.13
C ARG A 155 4.73 -21.92 -10.09
N GLY A 156 3.84 -20.97 -10.32
CA GLY A 156 2.62 -20.77 -9.52
C GLY A 156 1.46 -21.64 -9.98
N VAL A 157 0.24 -21.35 -9.48
CA VAL A 157 -0.98 -22.07 -9.83
C VAL A 157 -1.42 -21.78 -11.26
N LYS A 158 -1.43 -20.49 -11.64
CA LYS A 158 -1.96 -20.03 -12.95
C LYS A 158 -0.89 -19.79 -13.99
N ARG A 159 0.33 -19.45 -13.58
CA ARG A 159 1.43 -19.02 -14.47
C ARG A 159 2.80 -19.32 -13.88
N THR A 160 3.80 -19.36 -14.74
CA THR A 160 5.20 -19.37 -14.38
C THR A 160 5.74 -17.94 -14.48
N LEU A 161 6.54 -17.52 -13.50
CA LEU A 161 7.15 -16.20 -13.42
C LEU A 161 8.66 -16.34 -13.31
N GLU A 162 9.38 -15.43 -13.96
CA GLU A 162 10.80 -15.22 -13.72
C GLU A 162 10.96 -14.02 -12.77
N LEU A 163 11.65 -14.22 -11.67
CA LEU A 163 11.89 -13.23 -10.63
C LEU A 163 13.37 -12.86 -10.62
N VAL A 164 13.69 -11.59 -10.67
CA VAL A 164 15.06 -11.09 -10.49
C VAL A 164 15.38 -11.05 -9.00
N VAL A 165 16.50 -11.63 -8.60
CA VAL A 165 17.00 -11.63 -7.23
C VAL A 165 18.25 -10.75 -7.18
N ASN A 166 18.08 -9.51 -6.74
CA ASN A 166 19.16 -8.50 -6.76
C ASN A 166 20.28 -8.81 -5.75
N ASP A 167 20.02 -9.61 -4.73
CA ASP A 167 21.02 -10.02 -3.74
C ASP A 167 21.60 -11.39 -4.09
N PRO A 168 22.90 -11.46 -4.48
CA PRO A 168 23.55 -12.72 -4.80
C PRO A 168 23.63 -13.70 -3.62
N ALA A 169 23.62 -13.20 -2.37
CA ALA A 169 23.61 -14.04 -1.18
C ALA A 169 22.28 -14.77 -1.03
N GLN A 170 21.18 -14.07 -1.25
CA GLN A 170 19.85 -14.68 -1.25
C GLN A 170 19.70 -15.71 -2.40
N LEU A 171 20.23 -15.38 -3.59
CA LEU A 171 20.15 -16.29 -4.73
C LEU A 171 20.84 -17.63 -4.46
N LYS A 172 21.97 -17.63 -3.74
CA LYS A 172 22.71 -18.86 -3.37
C LYS A 172 21.92 -19.78 -2.44
N GLU A 173 21.02 -19.19 -1.66
CA GLU A 173 20.17 -19.93 -0.73
C GLU A 173 19.00 -20.63 -1.44
N ILE A 174 18.64 -20.18 -2.66
CA ILE A 174 17.48 -20.70 -3.40
C ILE A 174 17.89 -21.90 -4.24
N LYS A 175 17.16 -22.99 -4.14
CA LYS A 175 17.38 -24.23 -4.88
C LYS A 175 16.13 -24.64 -5.65
N VAL A 176 16.34 -25.36 -6.75
CA VAL A 176 15.24 -26.03 -7.46
C VAL A 176 14.56 -27.01 -6.50
N GLY A 177 13.25 -26.92 -6.41
CA GLY A 177 12.44 -27.68 -5.46
C GLY A 177 12.00 -26.88 -4.22
N ASP A 178 12.63 -25.76 -3.91
CA ASP A 178 12.16 -24.85 -2.85
C ASP A 178 10.78 -24.25 -3.20
N GLN A 179 10.09 -23.75 -2.21
CA GLN A 179 8.87 -22.97 -2.40
C GLN A 179 9.11 -21.49 -2.07
N ILE A 180 8.48 -20.62 -2.86
CA ILE A 180 8.42 -19.18 -2.57
C ILE A 180 6.98 -18.82 -2.29
N GLU A 181 6.74 -18.18 -1.16
CA GLU A 181 5.49 -17.51 -0.86
C GLU A 181 5.57 -16.05 -1.27
N GLY A 182 4.60 -15.62 -2.08
CA GLY A 182 4.40 -14.24 -2.45
C GLY A 182 3.11 -13.71 -1.84
N LEU A 183 3.15 -12.54 -1.23
CA LEU A 183 1.99 -11.79 -0.77
C LEU A 183 1.94 -10.48 -1.55
N PHE A 184 0.85 -10.24 -2.24
CA PHE A 184 0.50 -8.97 -2.85
C PHE A 184 -0.64 -8.34 -2.06
N VAL A 185 -0.51 -7.07 -1.71
CA VAL A 185 -1.54 -6.31 -1.01
C VAL A 185 -1.80 -5.02 -1.78
N GLU A 186 -3.06 -4.73 -2.00
CA GLU A 186 -3.54 -3.47 -2.56
C GLU A 186 -4.62 -2.93 -1.63
N ALA A 187 -4.49 -1.69 -1.20
CA ALA A 187 -5.46 -1.06 -0.32
C ALA A 187 -5.74 0.39 -0.73
N VAL A 188 -6.99 0.77 -0.59
CA VAL A 188 -7.46 2.14 -0.75
C VAL A 188 -8.18 2.54 0.53
N ALA A 189 -7.82 3.67 1.08
CA ALA A 189 -8.51 4.26 2.22
C ALA A 189 -8.86 5.72 1.93
N LEU A 190 -10.05 6.12 2.33
CA LEU A 190 -10.54 7.47 2.22
C LEU A 190 -10.93 7.95 3.62
N GLU A 191 -10.38 9.07 4.06
CA GLU A 191 -10.66 9.70 5.34
C GLU A 191 -11.15 11.13 5.11
N VAL A 192 -12.17 11.55 5.86
CA VAL A 192 -12.71 12.90 5.81
C VAL A 192 -12.39 13.62 7.12
N THR A 193 -11.64 14.71 7.01
CA THR A 193 -11.34 15.61 8.14
C THR A 193 -12.24 16.85 8.03
N PRO A 194 -13.01 17.18 9.08
CA PRO A 194 -13.85 18.38 9.09
C PRO A 194 -13.04 19.64 8.79
N ALA A 195 -13.60 20.52 7.97
CA ALA A 195 -13.00 21.82 7.74
C ALA A 195 -12.90 22.59 9.08
N ALA A 196 -11.78 23.27 9.31
CA ALA A 196 -11.65 24.15 10.46
C ALA A 196 -12.78 25.21 10.43
N PRO A 197 -13.42 25.51 11.58
CA PRO A 197 -14.46 26.52 11.61
C PRO A 197 -13.91 27.85 11.11
N ALA A 198 -14.61 28.49 10.17
CA ALA A 198 -14.23 29.81 9.68
C ALA A 198 -14.14 30.76 10.86
N LYS A 199 -12.98 31.39 11.07
CA LYS A 199 -12.84 32.45 12.06
C LYS A 199 -13.86 33.53 11.70
N LYS A 200 -14.88 33.72 12.54
CA LYS A 200 -15.77 34.88 12.43
C LYS A 200 -14.91 36.13 12.58
N LYS A 201 -14.85 36.94 11.53
CA LYS A 201 -14.32 38.31 11.60
C LYS A 201 -15.30 39.20 12.36
#